data_84bd7aac331bf1435362ee9ef77ff8a6
#
_entry.id   84bd7aac331bf1435362ee9ef77ff8a6
#
_cell.length_a   1.000
_cell.length_b   1.000
_cell.length_c   1.000
_cell.angle_alpha   90.00
_cell.angle_beta   90.00
_cell.angle_gamma   90.00
#
_symmetry.space_group_name_H-M   'P 1'
#
loop_
_entity.id
_entity.type
_entity.pdbx_description
1 polymer ?
#
loop_
_entity_poly.entity_id
_entity_poly.type
_entity_poly.pdbx_seq_one_letter_code
_entity_poly.pdbx_strand_id
1 'polypeptide(L)'
;MASFVIEGGHRLSGEIHPQGAKNEVLQIICATLLTAEEVTVHNIPDILDVNNLIQLMRDMGVTVSRKGLDTYCFKAEKLDLSYLESDELMKKCSSLRGSVMLIGPMVARFHKAMISKPGGDKIGRRRLDTHFIGIQNLGADFSYNAEREAYEISACELKGTYMLLDEASVTGTANIVMAAVLAKGTTTIYNAACEPYLQQLCKMLNRMGAKIQGIASNLLTIEGVDELHGTEHTILPDMIEVGSLIGMAAMTQSELTIKNVSYENLGIIPESFRRLGIKLEQRGDDIYVPAQETYQIESFIDGSIMTIADAPWPGLTPDLLSVMLVVATQAKGSVLIHQKMFESRLFFVDKLIDMGAQIILCDPHRAVVIGHNHAMRLRGGNMTSPDIRAGIALLIAAMSAEGSSRIHNIEQIDRGYQDIERRLNAIGARITRI
;
A
#
# COMPACT_ATOMS: atom_id res chain seq x y z
N MET A 1 -21.35 -5.05 -11.68
CA MET A 1 -20.37 -4.24 -10.91
C MET A 1 -21.04 -3.90 -9.59
N ALA A 2 -20.44 -4.30 -8.50
CA ALA A 2 -20.94 -4.00 -7.17
C ALA A 2 -20.82 -2.50 -6.86
N SER A 3 -21.71 -1.99 -6.02
CA SER A 3 -21.76 -0.58 -5.64
C SER A 3 -21.99 -0.44 -4.14
N PHE A 4 -21.49 0.64 -3.54
CA PHE A 4 -21.93 1.11 -2.24
C PHE A 4 -23.02 2.16 -2.39
N VAL A 5 -24.06 2.06 -1.56
CA VAL A 5 -25.01 3.14 -1.28
C VAL A 5 -24.73 3.61 0.14
N ILE A 6 -24.42 4.90 0.31
CA ILE A 6 -23.99 5.50 1.55
C ILE A 6 -25.00 6.58 1.95
N GLU A 7 -25.57 6.47 3.13
CA GLU A 7 -26.29 7.56 3.77
C GLU A 7 -25.27 8.39 4.55
N GLY A 8 -25.03 9.61 4.11
CA GLY A 8 -24.04 10.49 4.73
C GLY A 8 -24.52 11.19 5.99
N GLY A 9 -23.62 11.91 6.66
CA GLY A 9 -23.92 12.74 7.83
C GLY A 9 -24.06 11.98 9.14
N HIS A 10 -23.74 10.70 9.20
CA HIS A 10 -23.74 9.89 10.42
C HIS A 10 -22.39 9.97 11.13
N ARG A 11 -22.40 10.21 12.44
CA ARG A 11 -21.20 10.19 13.27
C ARG A 11 -20.81 8.75 13.60
N LEU A 12 -19.51 8.49 13.58
CA LEU A 12 -18.91 7.25 14.04
C LEU A 12 -18.63 7.32 15.54
N SER A 13 -18.60 6.17 16.21
CA SER A 13 -18.21 6.09 17.62
C SER A 13 -17.72 4.69 17.98
N GLY A 14 -16.85 4.62 19.00
CA GLY A 14 -16.33 3.37 19.52
C GLY A 14 -14.90 3.08 19.10
N GLU A 15 -14.59 1.82 18.91
CA GLU A 15 -13.25 1.33 18.63
C GLU A 15 -13.21 0.58 17.30
N ILE A 16 -12.09 0.72 16.58
CA ILE A 16 -11.84 -0.02 15.33
C ILE A 16 -10.39 -0.47 15.26
N HIS A 17 -10.17 -1.70 14.78
CA HIS A 17 -8.85 -2.24 14.55
C HIS A 17 -8.49 -2.10 13.06
N PRO A 18 -7.32 -1.57 12.70
CA PRO A 18 -6.86 -1.62 11.33
C PRO A 18 -6.53 -3.07 10.93
N GLN A 19 -6.72 -3.37 9.66
CA GLN A 19 -6.33 -4.66 9.07
C GLN A 19 -4.81 -4.78 8.93
N GLY A 20 -4.32 -5.97 8.58
CA GLY A 20 -2.91 -6.15 8.21
C GLY A 20 -2.51 -5.38 6.95
N ALA A 21 -1.27 -4.90 6.93
CA ALA A 21 -0.75 -4.02 5.87
C ALA A 21 -0.66 -4.75 4.51
N LYS A 22 -1.47 -4.31 3.54
CA LYS A 22 -1.45 -4.85 2.17
C LYS A 22 -0.06 -4.86 1.56
N ASN A 23 0.65 -3.72 1.64
CA ASN A 23 1.94 -3.55 0.99
C ASN A 23 3.04 -4.40 1.63
N GLU A 24 2.89 -4.80 2.88
CA GLU A 24 3.77 -5.74 3.56
C GLU A 24 3.47 -7.18 3.17
N VAL A 25 2.21 -7.59 3.30
CA VAL A 25 1.83 -8.99 3.09
C VAL A 25 2.16 -9.49 1.69
N LEU A 26 2.05 -8.64 0.66
CA LEU A 26 2.41 -9.03 -0.70
C LEU A 26 3.91 -9.34 -0.85
N GLN A 27 4.77 -8.60 -0.16
CA GLN A 27 6.22 -8.85 -0.13
C GLN A 27 6.54 -10.14 0.68
N ILE A 28 5.93 -10.26 1.84
CA ILE A 28 6.14 -11.40 2.77
C ILE A 28 5.72 -12.71 2.11
N ILE A 29 4.57 -12.77 1.44
CA ILE A 29 4.11 -13.97 0.73
C ILE A 29 5.11 -14.36 -0.37
N CYS A 30 5.61 -13.40 -1.16
CA CYS A 30 6.62 -13.68 -2.19
C CYS A 30 7.92 -14.21 -1.57
N ALA A 31 8.36 -13.65 -0.42
CA ALA A 31 9.58 -14.07 0.27
C ALA A 31 9.51 -15.51 0.81
N THR A 32 8.32 -16.09 1.01
CA THR A 32 8.17 -17.51 1.42
C THR A 32 8.75 -18.48 0.38
N LEU A 33 8.90 -18.05 -0.87
CA LEU A 33 9.55 -18.87 -1.93
C LEU A 33 11.04 -19.08 -1.70
N LEU A 34 11.69 -18.28 -0.84
CA LEU A 34 13.14 -18.34 -0.60
C LEU A 34 13.57 -19.54 0.24
N THR A 35 12.63 -20.28 0.85
CA THR A 35 12.93 -21.49 1.63
C THR A 35 12.01 -22.65 1.25
N ALA A 36 12.48 -23.90 1.47
CA ALA A 36 11.65 -25.10 1.38
C ALA A 36 10.87 -25.38 2.68
N GLU A 37 11.27 -24.74 3.78
CA GLU A 37 10.66 -24.91 5.07
C GLU A 37 9.35 -24.13 5.21
N GLU A 38 8.58 -24.44 6.26
CA GLU A 38 7.30 -23.78 6.51
C GLU A 38 7.52 -22.35 7.05
N VAL A 39 6.82 -21.38 6.45
CA VAL A 39 6.74 -19.99 6.92
C VAL A 39 5.30 -19.73 7.33
N THR A 40 5.09 -19.37 8.61
CA THR A 40 3.79 -19.01 9.15
C THR A 40 3.64 -17.51 9.19
N VAL A 41 2.55 -16.99 8.62
CA VAL A 41 2.27 -15.54 8.54
C VAL A 41 0.92 -15.25 9.18
N HIS A 42 0.92 -14.33 10.15
CA HIS A 42 -0.24 -13.87 10.91
C HIS A 42 -0.70 -12.49 10.45
N ASN A 43 -1.95 -12.14 10.79
CA ASN A 43 -2.58 -10.87 10.45
C ASN A 43 -2.64 -10.60 8.94
N ILE A 44 -2.87 -11.64 8.15
CA ILE A 44 -3.07 -11.52 6.70
C ILE A 44 -4.48 -10.98 6.43
N PRO A 45 -4.64 -9.81 5.77
CA PRO A 45 -5.96 -9.27 5.48
C PRO A 45 -6.67 -10.06 4.38
N ASP A 46 -7.97 -10.26 4.54
CA ASP A 46 -8.83 -10.90 3.53
C ASP A 46 -9.26 -9.85 2.49
N ILE A 47 -8.36 -9.53 1.57
CA ILE A 47 -8.55 -8.58 0.48
C ILE A 47 -8.25 -9.22 -0.88
N LEU A 48 -8.87 -8.70 -1.92
CA LEU A 48 -8.83 -9.31 -3.25
C LEU A 48 -7.40 -9.51 -3.79
N ASP A 49 -6.52 -8.51 -3.67
CA ASP A 49 -5.14 -8.60 -4.18
C ASP A 49 -4.32 -9.68 -3.44
N VAL A 50 -4.55 -9.85 -2.13
CA VAL A 50 -3.87 -10.87 -1.30
C VAL A 50 -4.39 -12.26 -1.63
N ASN A 51 -5.70 -12.43 -1.75
CA ASN A 51 -6.31 -13.71 -2.12
C ASN A 51 -5.86 -14.16 -3.50
N ASN A 52 -5.75 -13.24 -4.46
CA ASN A 52 -5.24 -13.53 -5.79
C ASN A 52 -3.77 -13.97 -5.75
N LEU A 53 -2.93 -13.35 -4.91
CA LEU A 53 -1.54 -13.78 -4.76
C LEU A 53 -1.44 -15.15 -4.08
N ILE A 54 -2.22 -15.41 -3.03
CA ILE A 54 -2.26 -16.74 -2.37
C ILE A 54 -2.68 -17.81 -3.37
N GLN A 55 -3.68 -17.53 -4.21
CA GLN A 55 -4.10 -18.48 -5.23
C GLN A 55 -2.99 -18.71 -6.26
N LEU A 56 -2.32 -17.66 -6.70
CA LEU A 56 -1.18 -17.75 -7.61
C LEU A 56 -0.05 -18.62 -7.03
N MET A 57 0.26 -18.47 -5.73
CA MET A 57 1.24 -19.32 -5.04
C MET A 57 0.85 -20.78 -5.04
N ARG A 58 -0.45 -21.08 -4.81
CA ARG A 58 -0.98 -22.47 -4.89
C ARG A 58 -0.81 -23.07 -6.29
N ASP A 59 -1.14 -22.29 -7.31
CA ASP A 59 -1.06 -22.72 -8.71
C ASP A 59 0.40 -22.99 -9.13
N MET A 60 1.35 -22.27 -8.54
CA MET A 60 2.79 -22.50 -8.70
C MET A 60 3.29 -23.75 -7.95
N GLY A 61 2.44 -24.42 -7.15
CA GLY A 61 2.81 -25.61 -6.40
C GLY A 61 3.19 -25.37 -4.93
N VAL A 62 3.06 -24.14 -4.41
CA VAL A 62 3.27 -23.87 -2.98
C VAL A 62 2.12 -24.48 -2.18
N THR A 63 2.45 -25.28 -1.16
CA THR A 63 1.46 -25.78 -0.20
C THR A 63 1.06 -24.63 0.72
N VAL A 64 -0.21 -24.21 0.63
CA VAL A 64 -0.76 -23.14 1.47
C VAL A 64 -1.90 -23.68 2.32
N SER A 65 -1.72 -23.67 3.63
CA SER A 65 -2.74 -24.06 4.62
C SER A 65 -3.18 -22.88 5.47
N ARG A 66 -4.49 -22.75 5.68
CA ARG A 66 -5.06 -21.73 6.57
C ARG A 66 -5.17 -22.32 7.98
N LYS A 67 -4.51 -21.70 8.96
CA LYS A 67 -4.47 -22.16 10.37
C LYS A 67 -5.46 -21.38 11.27
N GLY A 68 -5.94 -20.22 10.81
CA GLY A 68 -6.84 -19.35 11.57
C GLY A 68 -7.64 -18.43 10.65
N LEU A 69 -8.25 -17.41 11.21
CA LEU A 69 -9.02 -16.42 10.42
C LEU A 69 -8.11 -15.62 9.49
N ASP A 70 -6.92 -15.26 9.96
CA ASP A 70 -5.95 -14.38 9.33
C ASP A 70 -4.52 -14.98 9.31
N THR A 71 -4.39 -16.28 9.56
CA THR A 71 -3.10 -16.98 9.69
C THR A 71 -2.98 -18.05 8.63
N TYR A 72 -1.87 -17.99 7.88
CA TYR A 72 -1.55 -18.93 6.82
C TYR A 72 -0.13 -19.47 6.96
N CYS A 73 0.04 -20.74 6.60
CA CYS A 73 1.34 -21.38 6.46
C CYS A 73 1.63 -21.63 4.98
N PHE A 74 2.83 -21.28 4.57
CA PHE A 74 3.36 -21.45 3.22
C PHE A 74 4.54 -22.40 3.25
N LYS A 75 4.54 -23.42 2.36
CA LYS A 75 5.66 -24.34 2.18
C LYS A 75 5.97 -24.49 0.70
N ALA A 76 7.10 -23.91 0.27
CA ALA A 76 7.57 -23.92 -1.11
C ALA A 76 8.64 -25.00 -1.34
N GLU A 77 8.32 -26.28 -1.03
CA GLU A 77 9.26 -27.38 -1.14
C GLU A 77 9.55 -27.74 -2.60
N LYS A 78 8.50 -27.85 -3.41
CA LYS A 78 8.57 -28.15 -4.84
C LYS A 78 7.63 -27.22 -5.59
N LEU A 79 8.16 -26.54 -6.62
CA LEU A 79 7.34 -25.73 -7.51
C LEU A 79 7.15 -26.42 -8.86
N ASP A 80 6.00 -26.17 -9.47
CA ASP A 80 5.78 -26.50 -10.87
C ASP A 80 6.37 -25.40 -11.78
N LEU A 81 7.63 -25.57 -12.15
CA LEU A 81 8.31 -24.60 -13.02
C LEU A 81 7.73 -24.56 -14.45
N SER A 82 6.99 -25.62 -14.88
CA SER A 82 6.30 -25.59 -16.17
C SER A 82 5.12 -24.61 -16.17
N TYR A 83 4.51 -24.37 -15.02
CA TYR A 83 3.45 -23.38 -14.85
C TYR A 83 3.92 -21.95 -15.15
N LEU A 84 5.23 -21.66 -14.99
CA LEU A 84 5.79 -20.33 -15.32
C LEU A 84 5.59 -19.97 -16.80
N GLU A 85 5.47 -20.96 -17.67
CA GLU A 85 5.28 -20.75 -19.12
C GLU A 85 3.81 -20.78 -19.54
N SER A 86 2.88 -20.90 -18.59
CA SER A 86 1.44 -20.99 -18.90
C SER A 86 0.81 -19.62 -19.18
N ASP A 87 -0.14 -19.59 -20.12
CA ASP A 87 -0.97 -18.41 -20.37
C ASP A 87 -1.80 -18.01 -19.16
N GLU A 88 -2.13 -18.98 -18.30
CA GLU A 88 -2.86 -18.73 -17.06
C GLU A 88 -2.05 -17.89 -16.08
N LEU A 89 -0.76 -18.21 -15.88
CA LEU A 89 0.14 -17.39 -15.06
C LEU A 89 0.23 -15.97 -15.63
N MET A 90 0.45 -15.84 -16.95
CA MET A 90 0.57 -14.54 -17.61
C MET A 90 -0.68 -13.68 -17.37
N LYS A 91 -1.87 -14.27 -17.49
CA LYS A 91 -3.14 -13.59 -17.23
C LYS A 91 -3.30 -13.18 -15.76
N LYS A 92 -2.95 -14.04 -14.81
CA LYS A 92 -3.00 -13.71 -13.37
C LYS A 92 -2.00 -12.62 -13.00
N CYS A 93 -0.78 -12.69 -13.49
CA CYS A 93 0.23 -11.65 -13.29
C CYS A 93 -0.20 -10.29 -13.88
N SER A 94 -0.83 -10.27 -15.05
CA SER A 94 -1.32 -9.04 -15.67
C SER A 94 -2.46 -8.36 -14.89
N SER A 95 -3.14 -9.06 -14.01
CA SER A 95 -4.20 -8.51 -13.15
C SER A 95 -3.71 -8.04 -11.78
N LEU A 96 -2.53 -8.48 -11.34
CA LEU A 96 -2.00 -8.26 -10.00
C LEU A 96 -0.62 -7.58 -10.04
N ARG A 97 -0.54 -6.31 -9.61
CA ARG A 97 0.74 -5.58 -9.57
C ARG A 97 1.78 -6.24 -8.66
N GLY A 98 1.33 -6.82 -7.54
CA GLY A 98 2.20 -7.50 -6.58
C GLY A 98 2.95 -8.70 -7.16
N SER A 99 2.48 -9.27 -8.27
CA SER A 99 3.14 -10.41 -8.94
C SER A 99 4.58 -10.11 -9.38
N VAL A 100 4.93 -8.84 -9.62
CA VAL A 100 6.30 -8.45 -9.96
C VAL A 100 7.31 -8.85 -8.88
N MET A 101 6.90 -8.96 -7.62
CA MET A 101 7.78 -9.34 -6.51
C MET A 101 8.11 -10.83 -6.46
N LEU A 102 7.53 -11.64 -7.34
CA LEU A 102 7.94 -13.03 -7.52
C LEU A 102 9.30 -13.17 -8.20
N ILE A 103 9.74 -12.14 -8.94
CA ILE A 103 11.00 -12.19 -9.73
C ILE A 103 12.19 -12.48 -8.82
N GLY A 104 12.39 -11.69 -7.75
CA GLY A 104 13.53 -11.81 -6.86
C GLY A 104 13.71 -13.23 -6.29
N PRO A 105 12.72 -13.76 -5.55
CA PRO A 105 12.83 -15.10 -4.96
C PRO A 105 12.89 -16.22 -6.00
N MET A 106 12.19 -16.08 -7.13
CA MET A 106 12.23 -17.09 -8.21
C MET A 106 13.60 -17.18 -8.84
N VAL A 107 14.22 -16.05 -9.18
CA VAL A 107 15.58 -16.07 -9.76
C VAL A 107 16.61 -16.52 -8.74
N ALA A 108 16.48 -16.12 -7.48
CA ALA A 108 17.42 -16.47 -6.42
C ALA A 108 17.46 -17.97 -6.13
N ARG A 109 16.30 -18.63 -6.07
CA ARG A 109 16.21 -20.03 -5.64
C ARG A 109 16.00 -21.01 -6.81
N PHE A 110 15.30 -20.58 -7.86
CA PHE A 110 14.95 -21.45 -8.99
C PHE A 110 15.64 -21.06 -10.30
N HIS A 111 16.49 -20.05 -10.26
CA HIS A 111 17.31 -19.57 -11.38
C HIS A 111 16.51 -19.10 -12.61
N LYS A 112 15.19 -19.01 -12.51
CA LYS A 112 14.31 -18.59 -13.60
C LYS A 112 13.07 -17.88 -13.05
N ALA A 113 12.69 -16.80 -13.72
CA ALA A 113 11.39 -16.14 -13.51
C ALA A 113 10.82 -15.74 -14.87
N MET A 114 9.49 -15.81 -15.00
CA MET A 114 8.76 -15.28 -16.13
C MET A 114 7.54 -14.53 -15.62
N ILE A 115 7.30 -13.34 -16.13
CA ILE A 115 6.18 -12.51 -15.71
C ILE A 115 5.68 -11.65 -16.86
N SER A 116 4.37 -11.57 -17.04
CA SER A 116 3.77 -10.59 -17.96
C SER A 116 3.90 -9.17 -17.38
N LYS A 117 3.65 -8.16 -18.22
CA LYS A 117 3.53 -6.78 -17.72
C LYS A 117 2.47 -6.71 -16.63
N PRO A 118 2.86 -6.42 -15.36
CA PRO A 118 1.92 -6.47 -14.25
C PRO A 118 0.90 -5.34 -14.34
N GLY A 119 -0.36 -5.68 -14.04
CA GLY A 119 -1.48 -4.76 -14.00
C GLY A 119 -1.48 -3.86 -12.77
N GLY A 120 -2.67 -3.53 -12.27
CA GLY A 120 -2.90 -2.72 -11.07
C GLY A 120 -3.52 -1.35 -11.37
N ASP A 121 -3.43 -0.43 -10.40
CA ASP A 121 -4.07 0.87 -10.47
C ASP A 121 -3.55 1.72 -11.64
N LYS A 122 -4.45 2.42 -12.32
CA LYS A 122 -4.14 3.35 -13.40
C LYS A 122 -3.81 4.75 -12.85
N ILE A 123 -2.68 4.86 -12.15
CA ILE A 123 -2.24 6.09 -11.45
C ILE A 123 -1.07 6.80 -12.16
N GLY A 124 -0.87 6.53 -13.44
CA GLY A 124 0.25 7.01 -14.23
C GLY A 124 1.24 5.92 -14.59
N ARG A 125 2.37 6.33 -15.17
CA ARG A 125 3.42 5.42 -15.62
C ARG A 125 4.17 4.82 -14.44
N ARG A 126 4.16 3.51 -14.33
CA ARG A 126 4.83 2.76 -13.26
C ARG A 126 5.91 1.86 -13.86
N ARG A 127 7.11 2.40 -13.93
CA ARG A 127 8.27 1.70 -14.49
C ARG A 127 8.63 0.45 -13.67
N LEU A 128 9.30 -0.48 -14.32
CA LEU A 128 9.85 -1.69 -13.72
C LEU A 128 11.38 -1.72 -13.83
N ASP A 129 11.98 -0.65 -14.38
CA ASP A 129 13.40 -0.56 -14.65
C ASP A 129 14.24 -0.88 -13.42
N THR A 130 13.91 -0.30 -12.25
CA THR A 130 14.62 -0.55 -10.99
C THR A 130 14.66 -2.04 -10.63
N HIS A 131 13.56 -2.79 -10.86
CA HIS A 131 13.53 -4.22 -10.63
C HIS A 131 14.52 -4.96 -11.53
N PHE A 132 14.43 -4.70 -12.84
CA PHE A 132 15.22 -5.45 -13.82
C PHE A 132 16.70 -5.08 -13.78
N ILE A 133 17.02 -3.78 -13.71
CA ILE A 133 18.40 -3.30 -13.59
C ILE A 133 19.06 -3.84 -12.31
N GLY A 134 18.34 -3.83 -11.18
CA GLY A 134 18.86 -4.38 -9.94
C GLY A 134 19.16 -5.88 -10.02
N ILE A 135 18.28 -6.67 -10.61
CA ILE A 135 18.47 -8.11 -10.79
C ILE A 135 19.60 -8.40 -11.83
N GLN A 136 19.69 -7.62 -12.91
CA GLN A 136 20.79 -7.72 -13.87
C GLN A 136 22.14 -7.36 -13.22
N ASN A 137 22.20 -6.37 -12.36
CA ASN A 137 23.41 -6.02 -11.62
C ASN A 137 23.90 -7.16 -10.71
N LEU A 138 23.00 -8.03 -10.24
CA LEU A 138 23.33 -9.26 -9.53
C LEU A 138 23.82 -10.40 -10.49
N GLY A 139 23.82 -10.18 -11.80
CA GLY A 139 24.32 -11.13 -12.80
C GLY A 139 23.25 -11.97 -13.47
N ALA A 140 21.99 -11.61 -13.40
CA ALA A 140 20.93 -12.28 -14.15
C ALA A 140 20.82 -11.75 -15.59
N ASP A 141 20.46 -12.63 -16.51
CA ASP A 141 20.08 -12.31 -17.87
C ASP A 141 18.61 -11.88 -17.91
N PHE A 142 18.31 -10.90 -18.76
CA PHE A 142 16.97 -10.36 -18.96
C PHE A 142 16.63 -10.31 -20.45
N SER A 143 15.44 -10.77 -20.81
CA SER A 143 14.89 -10.62 -22.15
C SER A 143 13.39 -10.31 -22.10
N TYR A 144 12.90 -9.68 -23.17
CA TYR A 144 11.46 -9.48 -23.37
C TYR A 144 10.99 -10.35 -24.53
N ASN A 145 10.09 -11.27 -24.25
CA ASN A 145 9.44 -12.12 -25.22
C ASN A 145 8.19 -11.42 -25.78
N ALA A 146 8.31 -10.92 -27.02
CA ALA A 146 7.23 -10.13 -27.64
C ALA A 146 6.01 -11.00 -28.02
N GLU A 147 6.19 -12.29 -28.28
CA GLU A 147 5.08 -13.20 -28.64
C GLU A 147 4.19 -13.50 -27.43
N ARG A 148 4.81 -13.60 -26.24
CA ARG A 148 4.12 -13.88 -24.97
C ARG A 148 3.82 -12.61 -24.17
N GLU A 149 4.25 -11.44 -24.62
CA GLU A 149 4.21 -10.17 -23.87
C GLU A 149 4.77 -10.32 -22.43
N ALA A 150 5.86 -11.09 -22.29
CA ALA A 150 6.42 -11.47 -21.00
C ALA A 150 7.89 -11.08 -20.88
N TYR A 151 8.29 -10.78 -19.65
CA TYR A 151 9.68 -10.60 -19.24
C TYR A 151 10.22 -11.95 -18.78
N GLU A 152 11.34 -12.37 -19.32
CA GLU A 152 12.05 -13.60 -18.99
C GLU A 152 13.35 -13.24 -18.29
N ILE A 153 13.59 -13.80 -17.12
CA ILE A 153 14.78 -13.57 -16.34
C ILE A 153 15.39 -14.93 -15.95
N SER A 154 16.69 -15.07 -16.12
CA SER A 154 17.40 -16.28 -15.73
C SER A 154 18.78 -15.94 -15.15
N ALA A 155 19.31 -16.82 -14.31
CA ALA A 155 20.64 -16.67 -13.75
C ALA A 155 21.27 -18.04 -13.51
N CYS A 156 22.54 -18.23 -13.87
CA CYS A 156 23.30 -19.40 -13.43
C CYS A 156 23.71 -19.25 -11.96
N GLU A 157 24.09 -18.07 -11.57
CA GLU A 157 24.51 -17.71 -10.21
C GLU A 157 24.38 -16.20 -10.01
N LEU A 158 23.76 -15.78 -8.90
CA LEU A 158 23.73 -14.38 -8.53
C LEU A 158 24.98 -14.01 -7.72
N LYS A 159 25.51 -12.80 -7.95
CA LYS A 159 26.71 -12.28 -7.29
C LYS A 159 26.44 -10.92 -6.69
N GLY A 160 26.86 -10.77 -5.44
CA GLY A 160 26.78 -9.50 -4.73
C GLY A 160 27.56 -8.38 -5.43
N THR A 161 27.02 -7.20 -5.43
CA THR A 161 27.58 -6.01 -6.06
C THR A 161 27.15 -4.74 -5.34
N TYR A 162 27.81 -3.63 -5.62
CA TYR A 162 27.34 -2.31 -5.26
C TYR A 162 26.38 -1.79 -6.33
N MET A 163 25.24 -1.24 -5.90
CA MET A 163 24.31 -0.56 -6.79
C MET A 163 23.72 0.70 -6.16
N LEU A 164 23.59 1.75 -6.98
CA LEU A 164 22.84 2.95 -6.68
C LEU A 164 21.54 2.89 -7.48
N LEU A 165 20.40 2.86 -6.77
CA LEU A 165 19.08 2.85 -7.43
C LEU A 165 18.74 4.27 -7.93
N ASP A 166 18.17 4.33 -9.11
CA ASP A 166 17.70 5.58 -9.74
C ASP A 166 16.50 6.18 -9.02
N GLU A 167 15.70 5.34 -8.33
CA GLU A 167 14.60 5.76 -7.47
C GLU A 167 14.51 4.88 -6.23
N ALA A 168 14.00 5.42 -5.11
CA ALA A 168 13.70 4.66 -3.91
C ALA A 168 12.41 3.84 -4.10
N SER A 169 12.45 2.89 -5.03
CA SER A 169 11.32 2.01 -5.36
C SER A 169 11.13 0.95 -4.29
N VAL A 170 9.97 0.93 -3.63
CA VAL A 170 9.65 -0.07 -2.59
C VAL A 170 9.69 -1.49 -3.13
N THR A 171 8.94 -1.75 -4.20
CA THR A 171 8.85 -3.09 -4.78
C THR A 171 10.12 -3.49 -5.52
N GLY A 172 10.84 -2.52 -6.10
CA GLY A 172 12.16 -2.71 -6.69
C GLY A 172 13.19 -3.12 -5.63
N THR A 173 13.29 -2.37 -4.53
CA THR A 173 14.15 -2.70 -3.40
C THR A 173 13.82 -4.07 -2.82
N ALA A 174 12.51 -4.37 -2.60
CA ALA A 174 12.08 -5.68 -2.07
C ALA A 174 12.55 -6.84 -2.97
N ASN A 175 12.39 -6.73 -4.29
CA ASN A 175 12.85 -7.74 -5.24
C ASN A 175 14.36 -7.94 -5.20
N ILE A 176 15.11 -6.83 -5.18
CA ILE A 176 16.58 -6.89 -5.14
C ILE A 176 17.05 -7.51 -3.82
N VAL A 177 16.45 -7.12 -2.69
CA VAL A 177 16.75 -7.73 -1.37
C VAL A 177 16.49 -9.23 -1.39
N MET A 178 15.31 -9.66 -1.88
CA MET A 178 14.96 -11.08 -1.97
C MET A 178 15.89 -11.87 -2.90
N ALA A 179 16.46 -11.24 -3.91
CA ALA A 179 17.45 -11.88 -4.77
C ALA A 179 18.83 -11.90 -4.10
N ALA A 180 19.24 -10.80 -3.45
CA ALA A 180 20.58 -10.62 -2.89
C ALA A 180 20.85 -11.51 -1.69
N VAL A 181 19.84 -11.91 -0.91
CA VAL A 181 20.04 -12.77 0.30
C VAL A 181 20.62 -14.15 -0.03
N LEU A 182 20.46 -14.64 -1.26
CA LEU A 182 21.04 -15.90 -1.74
C LEU A 182 22.16 -15.66 -2.79
N ALA A 183 22.55 -14.41 -3.06
CA ALA A 183 23.64 -14.11 -3.99
C ALA A 183 25.00 -14.32 -3.33
N LYS A 184 26.00 -14.81 -4.07
CA LYS A 184 27.36 -14.97 -3.54
C LYS A 184 28.05 -13.64 -3.25
N GLY A 185 28.60 -13.50 -2.06
CA GLY A 185 29.34 -12.29 -1.62
C GLY A 185 28.41 -11.24 -1.01
N THR A 186 28.81 -9.98 -1.11
CA THR A 186 28.11 -8.86 -0.44
C THR A 186 27.46 -7.95 -1.48
N THR A 187 26.17 -7.66 -1.28
CA THR A 187 25.41 -6.66 -2.04
C THR A 187 25.25 -5.40 -1.20
N THR A 188 25.56 -4.24 -1.79
CA THR A 188 25.27 -2.93 -1.18
C THR A 188 24.25 -2.22 -2.08
N ILE A 189 23.11 -1.85 -1.49
CA ILE A 189 22.03 -1.11 -2.19
C ILE A 189 21.99 0.29 -1.59
N TYR A 190 22.32 1.32 -2.38
CA TYR A 190 22.19 2.72 -2.02
C TYR A 190 20.96 3.31 -2.69
N ASN A 191 20.32 4.26 -2.04
CA ASN A 191 18.99 4.79 -2.37
C ASN A 191 17.89 3.72 -2.31
N ALA A 192 18.04 2.74 -1.41
CA ALA A 192 17.00 1.76 -1.09
C ALA A 192 15.77 2.44 -0.49
N ALA A 193 14.58 1.94 -0.79
CA ALA A 193 13.38 2.28 -0.05
C ALA A 193 13.51 1.79 1.41
N CYS A 194 12.88 2.50 2.36
CA CYS A 194 12.97 2.16 3.78
C CYS A 194 11.64 2.28 4.54
N GLU A 195 10.53 2.12 3.84
CA GLU A 195 9.19 2.07 4.42
C GLU A 195 9.05 0.94 5.44
N PRO A 196 8.20 1.09 6.47
CA PRO A 196 8.03 0.09 7.53
C PRO A 196 7.80 -1.34 7.01
N TYR A 197 6.99 -1.52 5.96
CA TYR A 197 6.74 -2.84 5.37
C TYR A 197 7.97 -3.46 4.69
N LEU A 198 8.88 -2.67 4.13
CA LEU A 198 10.17 -3.17 3.63
C LEU A 198 11.12 -3.51 4.78
N GLN A 199 11.11 -2.71 5.85
CA GLN A 199 11.87 -3.03 7.06
C GLN A 199 11.43 -4.37 7.64
N GLN A 200 10.11 -4.65 7.65
CA GLN A 200 9.57 -5.93 8.12
C GLN A 200 9.99 -7.10 7.25
N LEU A 201 10.02 -6.93 5.93
CA LEU A 201 10.59 -7.92 5.01
C LEU A 201 12.05 -8.25 5.38
N CYS A 202 12.89 -7.23 5.55
CA CYS A 202 14.29 -7.42 5.92
C CYS A 202 14.43 -8.09 7.31
N LYS A 203 13.62 -7.70 8.29
CA LYS A 203 13.60 -8.32 9.63
C LYS A 203 13.14 -9.79 9.57
N MET A 204 12.13 -10.11 8.75
CA MET A 204 11.71 -11.50 8.53
C MET A 204 12.83 -12.32 7.88
N LEU A 205 13.45 -11.82 6.82
CA LEU A 205 14.57 -12.50 6.16
C LEU A 205 15.74 -12.74 7.11
N ASN A 206 16.07 -11.79 7.99
CA ASN A 206 17.11 -12.00 9.02
C ASN A 206 16.72 -13.10 10.01
N ARG A 207 15.44 -13.23 10.40
CA ARG A 207 14.97 -14.37 11.20
C ARG A 207 15.04 -15.70 10.45
N MET A 208 14.93 -15.66 9.13
CA MET A 208 15.12 -16.84 8.27
C MET A 208 16.60 -17.21 8.08
N GLY A 209 17.55 -16.42 8.58
CA GLY A 209 18.98 -16.68 8.49
C GLY A 209 19.75 -15.75 7.54
N ALA A 210 19.10 -14.79 6.89
CA ALA A 210 19.77 -13.77 6.08
C ALA A 210 20.60 -12.82 6.95
N LYS A 211 21.54 -12.10 6.32
CA LYS A 211 22.44 -11.15 6.97
C LYS A 211 22.29 -9.77 6.34
N ILE A 212 21.23 -9.07 6.71
CA ILE A 212 20.89 -7.74 6.22
C ILE A 212 21.20 -6.70 7.30
N GLN A 213 21.97 -5.68 6.95
CA GLN A 213 22.30 -4.52 7.78
C GLN A 213 21.78 -3.23 7.15
N GLY A 214 21.67 -2.17 7.96
CA GLY A 214 21.17 -0.87 7.50
C GLY A 214 19.65 -0.79 7.39
N ILE A 215 18.91 -1.74 7.99
CA ILE A 215 17.43 -1.72 8.01
C ILE A 215 16.95 -0.37 8.60
N ALA A 216 15.91 0.20 7.98
CA ALA A 216 15.38 1.54 8.26
C ALA A 216 16.24 2.70 7.73
N SER A 217 17.22 2.43 6.89
CA SER A 217 17.97 3.46 6.16
C SER A 217 17.90 3.23 4.65
N ASN A 218 18.36 4.19 3.88
CA ASN A 218 18.47 4.10 2.44
C ASN A 218 19.74 3.39 1.94
N LEU A 219 20.53 2.83 2.85
CA LEU A 219 21.74 2.08 2.55
C LEU A 219 21.64 0.70 3.20
N LEU A 220 21.41 -0.33 2.39
CA LEU A 220 21.37 -1.72 2.82
C LEU A 220 22.63 -2.43 2.43
N THR A 221 23.16 -3.26 3.34
CA THR A 221 24.25 -4.19 3.08
C THR A 221 23.78 -5.60 3.36
N ILE A 222 23.92 -6.50 2.40
CA ILE A 222 23.40 -7.86 2.43
C ILE A 222 24.56 -8.81 2.15
N GLU A 223 24.95 -9.63 3.12
CA GLU A 223 25.85 -10.76 2.91
C GLU A 223 25.00 -11.97 2.53
N GLY A 224 25.23 -12.51 1.33
CA GLY A 224 24.49 -13.67 0.85
C GLY A 224 24.78 -14.92 1.66
N VAL A 225 23.78 -15.80 1.76
CA VAL A 225 23.84 -17.09 2.47
C VAL A 225 23.47 -18.22 1.52
N ASP A 226 23.88 -19.46 1.86
CA ASP A 226 23.61 -20.61 1.03
C ASP A 226 22.14 -21.07 1.05
N GLU A 227 21.47 -20.88 2.21
CA GLU A 227 20.07 -21.27 2.42
C GLU A 227 19.37 -20.38 3.45
N LEU A 228 18.06 -20.35 3.40
CA LEU A 228 17.18 -19.72 4.38
C LEU A 228 16.24 -20.75 4.99
N HIS A 229 15.84 -20.51 6.24
CA HIS A 229 15.02 -21.40 7.07
C HIS A 229 13.59 -20.90 7.19
N GLY A 230 12.70 -21.75 7.74
CA GLY A 230 11.34 -21.39 8.13
C GLY A 230 11.30 -20.37 9.27
N THR A 231 10.20 -19.64 9.37
CA THR A 231 10.01 -18.64 10.44
C THR A 231 8.51 -18.35 10.65
N GLU A 232 8.22 -17.60 11.71
CA GLU A 232 6.92 -16.95 11.92
C GLU A 232 7.05 -15.43 11.73
N HIS A 233 6.00 -14.82 11.17
CA HIS A 233 5.94 -13.38 10.97
C HIS A 233 4.51 -12.87 11.18
N THR A 234 4.39 -11.73 11.85
CA THR A 234 3.11 -11.02 12.01
C THR A 234 3.16 -9.73 11.20
N ILE A 235 2.22 -9.59 10.29
CA ILE A 235 2.06 -8.38 9.46
C ILE A 235 1.66 -7.20 10.34
N LEU A 236 2.30 -6.04 10.12
CA LEU A 236 1.93 -4.80 10.80
C LEU A 236 0.49 -4.38 10.45
N PRO A 237 -0.17 -3.63 11.33
CA PRO A 237 -1.40 -2.93 10.95
C PRO A 237 -1.13 -1.97 9.78
N ASP A 238 -2.12 -1.84 8.88
CA ASP A 238 -1.97 -1.01 7.67
C ASP A 238 -1.98 0.48 8.02
N MET A 239 -0.82 1.13 7.98
CA MET A 239 -0.69 2.57 8.25
C MET A 239 -1.54 3.43 7.32
N ILE A 240 -1.86 2.94 6.11
CA ILE A 240 -2.72 3.66 5.16
C ILE A 240 -4.18 3.59 5.62
N GLU A 241 -4.62 2.44 6.13
CA GLU A 241 -5.95 2.34 6.72
C GLU A 241 -6.05 3.18 7.99
N VAL A 242 -5.02 3.18 8.85
CA VAL A 242 -4.97 4.07 10.03
C VAL A 242 -5.19 5.53 9.62
N GLY A 243 -4.46 6.03 8.62
CA GLY A 243 -4.65 7.38 8.08
C GLY A 243 -6.06 7.59 7.51
N SER A 244 -6.62 6.60 6.82
CA SER A 244 -7.99 6.67 6.28
C SER A 244 -9.02 6.76 7.40
N LEU A 245 -8.87 6.02 8.49
CA LEU A 245 -9.75 6.04 9.67
C LEU A 245 -9.66 7.38 10.41
N ILE A 246 -8.47 7.99 10.53
CA ILE A 246 -8.32 9.35 11.04
C ILE A 246 -9.11 10.34 10.17
N GLY A 247 -8.97 10.25 8.85
CA GLY A 247 -9.71 11.08 7.90
C GLY A 247 -11.22 10.89 8.00
N MET A 248 -11.71 9.66 8.17
CA MET A 248 -13.13 9.36 8.38
C MET A 248 -13.67 10.03 9.65
N ALA A 249 -12.96 9.88 10.77
CA ALA A 249 -13.35 10.50 12.03
C ALA A 249 -13.43 12.03 11.93
N ALA A 250 -12.42 12.66 11.31
CA ALA A 250 -12.39 14.11 11.10
C ALA A 250 -13.55 14.60 10.23
N MET A 251 -13.77 13.98 9.06
CA MET A 251 -14.78 14.39 8.10
C MET A 251 -16.23 14.19 8.63
N THR A 252 -16.45 13.16 9.44
CA THR A 252 -17.76 12.86 10.04
C THR A 252 -17.94 13.52 11.41
N GLN A 253 -17.00 14.36 11.85
CA GLN A 253 -17.02 15.04 13.15
C GLN A 253 -17.22 14.06 14.32
N SER A 254 -16.56 12.92 14.25
CA SER A 254 -16.74 11.76 15.13
C SER A 254 -15.63 11.67 16.18
N GLU A 255 -15.92 10.98 17.27
CA GLU A 255 -14.87 10.46 18.15
C GLU A 255 -14.61 8.99 17.83
N LEU A 256 -13.34 8.62 17.73
CA LEU A 256 -12.97 7.26 17.35
C LEU A 256 -11.65 6.85 18.02
N THR A 257 -11.61 5.63 18.54
CA THR A 257 -10.36 5.01 18.99
C THR A 257 -9.91 3.99 17.95
N ILE A 258 -8.73 4.23 17.34
CA ILE A 258 -8.09 3.30 16.41
C ILE A 258 -7.09 2.49 17.23
N LYS A 259 -7.33 1.18 17.33
CA LYS A 259 -6.62 0.27 18.25
C LYS A 259 -5.38 -0.33 17.58
N ASN A 260 -4.30 -0.55 18.37
CA ASN A 260 -3.13 -1.32 17.96
C ASN A 260 -2.56 -0.84 16.62
N VAL A 261 -2.30 0.45 16.48
CA VAL A 261 -1.89 1.07 15.21
C VAL A 261 -0.42 0.87 14.87
N SER A 262 0.37 0.28 15.76
CA SER A 262 1.84 0.25 15.68
C SER A 262 2.41 1.67 15.51
N TYR A 263 2.16 2.52 16.49
CA TYR A 263 2.38 3.97 16.43
C TYR A 263 3.80 4.34 16.00
N GLU A 264 4.81 3.59 16.44
CA GLU A 264 6.21 3.79 16.06
C GLU A 264 6.47 3.66 14.54
N ASN A 265 5.61 2.94 13.82
CA ASN A 265 5.70 2.70 12.39
C ASN A 265 4.83 3.64 11.54
N LEU A 266 4.14 4.61 12.14
CA LEU A 266 3.31 5.57 11.41
C LEU A 266 4.10 6.75 10.81
N GLY A 267 5.33 6.98 11.28
CA GLY A 267 6.17 8.08 10.79
C GLY A 267 5.47 9.44 10.86
N ILE A 268 5.48 10.18 9.75
CA ILE A 268 4.92 11.52 9.67
C ILE A 268 3.38 11.58 9.57
N ILE A 269 2.69 10.42 9.46
CA ILE A 269 1.24 10.39 9.22
C ILE A 269 0.47 11.18 10.29
N PRO A 270 0.62 10.96 11.61
CA PRO A 270 -0.10 11.71 12.62
C PRO A 270 0.16 13.22 12.54
N GLU A 271 1.41 13.60 12.31
CA GLU A 271 1.79 15.02 12.20
C GLU A 271 1.16 15.69 10.97
N SER A 272 1.06 14.96 9.84
CA SER A 272 0.42 15.49 8.64
C SER A 272 -1.06 15.80 8.86
N PHE A 273 -1.77 14.98 9.65
CA PHE A 273 -3.15 15.29 10.05
C PHE A 273 -3.23 16.45 11.04
N ARG A 274 -2.29 16.56 12.00
CA ARG A 274 -2.22 17.72 12.91
C ARG A 274 -2.07 19.03 12.16
N ARG A 275 -1.29 19.07 11.09
CA ARG A 275 -1.14 20.25 10.22
C ARG A 275 -2.44 20.65 9.52
N LEU A 276 -3.36 19.72 9.30
CA LEU A 276 -4.72 20.02 8.86
C LEU A 276 -5.64 20.49 10.01
N GLY A 277 -5.14 20.50 11.25
CA GLY A 277 -5.87 20.91 12.44
C GLY A 277 -6.59 19.75 13.17
N ILE A 278 -6.34 18.50 12.79
CA ILE A 278 -6.94 17.33 13.41
C ILE A 278 -6.21 17.04 14.74
N LYS A 279 -6.95 17.01 15.82
CA LYS A 279 -6.44 16.61 17.13
C LYS A 279 -6.30 15.10 17.20
N LEU A 280 -5.14 14.64 17.64
CA LEU A 280 -4.84 13.23 17.82
C LEU A 280 -4.18 13.04 19.17
N GLU A 281 -4.67 12.09 19.95
CA GLU A 281 -4.09 11.68 21.23
C GLU A 281 -3.53 10.25 21.09
N GLN A 282 -2.25 10.10 21.35
CA GLN A 282 -1.66 8.77 21.47
C GLN A 282 -2.00 8.19 22.85
N ARG A 283 -2.58 6.99 22.88
CA ARG A 283 -2.95 6.25 24.11
C ARG A 283 -2.29 4.87 24.07
N GLY A 284 -1.01 4.81 24.45
CA GLY A 284 -0.19 3.61 24.27
C GLY A 284 0.07 3.37 22.79
N ASP A 285 -0.37 2.22 22.27
CA ASP A 285 -0.30 1.89 20.83
C ASP A 285 -1.61 2.22 20.06
N ASP A 286 -2.53 2.94 20.70
CA ASP A 286 -3.79 3.38 20.09
C ASP A 286 -3.73 4.86 19.71
N ILE A 287 -4.56 5.26 18.74
CA ILE A 287 -4.84 6.67 18.44
C ILE A 287 -6.30 6.97 18.79
N TYR A 288 -6.51 7.96 19.65
CA TYR A 288 -7.82 8.54 19.88
C TYR A 288 -7.96 9.84 19.08
N VAL A 289 -9.01 9.90 18.29
CA VAL A 289 -9.43 11.07 17.52
C VAL A 289 -10.65 11.66 18.26
N PRO A 290 -10.54 12.79 18.97
CA PRO A 290 -11.69 13.42 19.60
C PRO A 290 -12.62 14.05 18.56
N ALA A 291 -13.90 14.11 18.87
CA ALA A 291 -14.86 14.82 18.03
C ALA A 291 -14.48 16.30 17.93
N GLN A 292 -14.43 16.82 16.71
CA GLN A 292 -14.16 18.23 16.41
C GLN A 292 -15.25 18.79 15.50
N GLU A 293 -15.90 19.88 15.93
CA GLU A 293 -16.87 20.57 15.07
C GLU A 293 -16.17 21.33 13.93
N THR A 294 -14.96 21.82 14.20
CA THR A 294 -14.13 22.54 13.21
C THR A 294 -12.65 22.21 13.44
N TYR A 295 -11.87 22.29 12.39
CA TYR A 295 -10.40 22.19 12.44
C TYR A 295 -9.76 23.16 11.44
N GLN A 296 -8.62 23.71 11.80
CA GLN A 296 -7.97 24.78 11.03
C GLN A 296 -6.60 24.33 10.51
N ILE A 297 -6.39 24.51 9.23
CA ILE A 297 -5.11 24.26 8.56
C ILE A 297 -4.07 25.23 9.14
N GLU A 298 -2.89 24.71 9.48
CA GLU A 298 -1.75 25.52 9.89
C GLU A 298 -1.19 26.31 8.71
N SER A 299 -0.54 27.43 9.01
CA SER A 299 0.30 28.15 8.05
C SER A 299 1.77 27.81 8.27
N PHE A 300 2.62 28.02 7.30
CA PHE A 300 4.06 28.03 7.53
C PHE A 300 4.44 29.16 8.51
N ILE A 301 5.65 29.10 9.07
CA ILE A 301 6.13 30.05 10.09
C ILE A 301 6.08 31.50 9.59
N ASP A 302 6.27 31.73 8.30
CA ASP A 302 6.18 33.02 7.64
C ASP A 302 4.74 33.46 7.29
N GLY A 303 3.73 32.65 7.67
CA GLY A 303 2.32 32.91 7.38
C GLY A 303 1.88 32.48 5.97
N SER A 304 2.75 31.91 5.16
CA SER A 304 2.39 31.44 3.82
C SER A 304 1.50 30.18 3.88
N ILE A 305 0.80 29.91 2.76
CA ILE A 305 -0.15 28.79 2.63
C ILE A 305 0.59 27.47 2.75
N MET A 306 0.07 26.59 3.61
CA MET A 306 0.58 25.24 3.83
C MET A 306 0.61 24.43 2.52
N THR A 307 1.69 23.69 2.31
CA THR A 307 1.79 22.68 1.26
C THR A 307 1.91 21.30 1.88
N ILE A 308 1.05 20.37 1.49
CA ILE A 308 1.17 18.95 1.81
C ILE A 308 1.59 18.24 0.54
N ALA A 309 2.75 17.60 0.59
CA ALA A 309 3.34 16.89 -0.54
C ALA A 309 3.73 15.46 -0.13
N ASP A 310 3.57 14.51 -1.06
CA ASP A 310 4.14 13.18 -0.90
C ASP A 310 5.65 13.16 -1.13
N ALA A 311 6.30 12.21 -0.51
CA ALA A 311 7.74 11.96 -0.66
C ALA A 311 8.07 10.51 -0.27
N PRO A 312 9.23 9.97 -0.72
CA PRO A 312 9.74 8.72 -0.20
C PRO A 312 9.86 8.74 1.33
N TRP A 313 9.64 7.59 1.95
CA TRP A 313 9.76 7.47 3.42
C TRP A 313 11.10 8.01 3.95
N PRO A 314 11.12 8.74 5.09
CA PRO A 314 10.02 8.96 6.04
C PRO A 314 9.09 10.14 5.72
N GLY A 315 9.06 10.62 4.48
CA GLY A 315 8.06 11.58 4.03
C GLY A 315 6.65 11.00 3.95
N LEU A 316 5.67 11.86 3.63
CA LEU A 316 4.27 11.44 3.55
C LEU A 316 4.06 10.49 2.38
N THR A 317 3.51 9.33 2.66
CA THR A 317 3.18 8.33 1.63
C THR A 317 2.18 8.87 0.61
N PRO A 318 2.40 8.66 -0.69
CA PRO A 318 1.47 9.08 -1.74
C PRO A 318 0.09 8.44 -1.61
N ASP A 319 -0.01 7.31 -0.91
CA ASP A 319 -1.27 6.57 -0.74
C ASP A 319 -2.28 7.29 0.17
N LEU A 320 -1.84 8.23 1.01
CA LEU A 320 -2.72 9.04 1.87
C LEU A 320 -3.04 10.43 1.31
N LEU A 321 -2.40 10.84 0.22
CA LEU A 321 -2.58 12.20 -0.29
C LEU A 321 -4.03 12.50 -0.70
N SER A 322 -4.75 11.52 -1.25
CA SER A 322 -6.18 11.64 -1.58
C SER A 322 -7.06 11.79 -0.34
N VAL A 323 -6.72 11.12 0.75
CA VAL A 323 -7.41 11.27 2.04
C VAL A 323 -7.16 12.67 2.62
N MET A 324 -5.90 13.13 2.62
CA MET A 324 -5.54 14.49 3.06
C MET A 324 -6.29 15.56 2.28
N LEU A 325 -6.42 15.39 0.96
CA LEU A 325 -7.16 16.30 0.10
C LEU A 325 -8.64 16.38 0.50
N VAL A 326 -9.29 15.23 0.71
CA VAL A 326 -10.70 15.18 1.14
C VAL A 326 -10.87 15.83 2.49
N VAL A 327 -10.02 15.52 3.48
CA VAL A 327 -10.08 16.13 4.82
C VAL A 327 -9.93 17.65 4.74
N ALA A 328 -9.05 18.15 3.89
CA ALA A 328 -8.85 19.58 3.69
C ALA A 328 -10.11 20.30 3.17
N THR A 329 -11.02 19.62 2.45
CA THR A 329 -12.26 20.26 1.94
C THR A 329 -13.17 20.80 3.04
N GLN A 330 -13.10 20.26 4.25
CA GLN A 330 -13.93 20.67 5.39
C GLN A 330 -13.13 21.40 6.46
N ALA A 331 -11.82 21.58 6.29
CA ALA A 331 -10.99 22.39 7.18
C ALA A 331 -11.31 23.89 7.06
N LYS A 332 -10.87 24.70 8.01
CA LYS A 332 -10.79 26.15 7.88
C LYS A 332 -9.45 26.54 7.29
N GLY A 333 -9.45 27.23 6.16
CA GLY A 333 -8.24 27.70 5.48
C GLY A 333 -8.02 27.07 4.12
N SER A 334 -6.83 27.23 3.59
CA SER A 334 -6.44 26.74 2.26
C SER A 334 -5.14 25.96 2.33
N VAL A 335 -4.99 24.94 1.49
CA VAL A 335 -3.78 24.13 1.38
C VAL A 335 -3.50 23.78 -0.06
N LEU A 336 -2.22 23.76 -0.42
CA LEU A 336 -1.74 23.18 -1.68
C LEU A 336 -1.43 21.70 -1.46
N ILE A 337 -2.14 20.83 -2.16
CA ILE A 337 -1.82 19.41 -2.25
C ILE A 337 -0.92 19.21 -3.46
N HIS A 338 0.26 18.64 -3.25
CA HIS A 338 1.26 18.45 -4.29
C HIS A 338 1.68 16.99 -4.39
N GLN A 339 1.19 16.33 -5.41
CA GLN A 339 1.53 14.96 -5.78
C GLN A 339 2.84 14.94 -6.58
N LYS A 340 3.92 14.42 -6.00
CA LYS A 340 5.26 14.38 -6.63
C LYS A 340 5.57 13.03 -7.27
N MET A 341 5.07 11.94 -6.68
CA MET A 341 5.53 10.58 -7.00
C MET A 341 4.73 9.89 -8.12
N PHE A 342 3.51 10.35 -8.44
CA PHE A 342 2.66 9.75 -9.48
C PHE A 342 1.97 10.80 -10.33
N GLU A 343 1.59 10.43 -11.58
CA GLU A 343 1.12 11.40 -12.57
C GLU A 343 -0.41 11.61 -12.56
N SER A 344 -1.19 10.66 -11.99
CA SER A 344 -2.64 10.63 -12.25
C SER A 344 -3.52 10.42 -11.01
N ARG A 345 -3.00 10.67 -9.80
CA ARG A 345 -3.76 10.42 -8.57
C ARG A 345 -4.79 11.50 -8.24
N LEU A 346 -4.72 12.68 -8.84
CA LEU A 346 -5.62 13.80 -8.56
C LEU A 346 -6.86 13.86 -9.46
N PHE A 347 -7.00 12.99 -10.45
CA PHE A 347 -8.15 13.04 -11.38
C PHE A 347 -9.52 12.77 -10.74
N PHE A 348 -9.57 12.15 -9.55
CA PHE A 348 -10.82 11.97 -8.81
C PHE A 348 -11.39 13.28 -8.23
N VAL A 349 -10.62 14.37 -8.22
CA VAL A 349 -10.99 15.69 -7.69
C VAL A 349 -12.25 16.23 -8.35
N ASP A 350 -12.49 15.96 -9.63
CA ASP A 350 -13.71 16.36 -10.32
C ASP A 350 -14.97 15.87 -9.59
N LYS A 351 -14.94 14.67 -9.01
CA LYS A 351 -16.05 14.14 -8.23
C LYS A 351 -16.30 14.90 -6.93
N LEU A 352 -15.25 15.38 -6.29
CA LEU A 352 -15.37 16.23 -5.10
C LEU A 352 -15.91 17.62 -5.46
N ILE A 353 -15.52 18.18 -6.60
CA ILE A 353 -16.07 19.43 -7.12
C ILE A 353 -17.57 19.26 -7.43
N ASP A 354 -17.99 18.16 -8.06
CA ASP A 354 -19.39 17.82 -8.28
C ASP A 354 -20.20 17.75 -6.95
N MET A 355 -19.54 17.27 -5.87
CA MET A 355 -20.11 17.24 -4.52
C MET A 355 -20.14 18.62 -3.84
N GLY A 356 -19.54 19.64 -4.44
CA GLY A 356 -19.53 21.03 -3.95
C GLY A 356 -18.22 21.45 -3.28
N ALA A 357 -17.16 20.64 -3.31
CA ALA A 357 -15.86 21.06 -2.78
C ALA A 357 -15.26 22.22 -3.60
N GLN A 358 -14.59 23.14 -2.92
CA GLN A 358 -13.86 24.25 -3.56
C GLN A 358 -12.41 23.83 -3.80
N ILE A 359 -12.13 23.37 -5.01
CA ILE A 359 -10.80 22.88 -5.40
C ILE A 359 -10.42 23.51 -6.74
N ILE A 360 -9.18 24.00 -6.82
CA ILE A 360 -8.57 24.44 -8.07
C ILE A 360 -7.53 23.40 -8.46
N LEU A 361 -7.79 22.62 -9.49
CA LEU A 361 -6.80 21.71 -10.07
C LEU A 361 -5.86 22.54 -10.94
N CYS A 362 -4.65 22.81 -10.45
CA CYS A 362 -3.67 23.65 -11.15
C CYS A 362 -3.04 22.91 -12.33
N ASP A 363 -2.74 21.63 -12.13
CA ASP A 363 -2.19 20.70 -13.12
C ASP A 363 -2.38 19.25 -12.60
N PRO A 364 -1.93 18.19 -13.32
CA PRO A 364 -2.07 16.80 -12.88
C PRO A 364 -1.46 16.49 -11.51
N HIS A 365 -0.55 17.34 -11.02
CA HIS A 365 0.22 17.12 -9.80
C HIS A 365 -0.18 18.03 -8.63
N ARG A 366 -0.90 19.13 -8.88
CA ARG A 366 -1.16 20.15 -7.86
C ARG A 366 -2.62 20.58 -7.84
N ALA A 367 -3.18 20.59 -6.64
CA ALA A 367 -4.53 21.07 -6.37
C ALA A 367 -4.52 22.02 -5.16
N VAL A 368 -5.13 23.18 -5.28
CA VAL A 368 -5.41 24.07 -4.16
C VAL A 368 -6.80 23.74 -3.63
N VAL A 369 -6.89 23.38 -2.35
CA VAL A 369 -8.14 23.10 -1.65
C VAL A 369 -8.46 24.31 -0.76
N ILE A 370 -9.67 24.83 -0.91
CA ILE A 370 -10.23 25.89 -0.06
C ILE A 370 -11.30 25.21 0.81
N GLY A 371 -11.00 25.06 2.09
CA GLY A 371 -11.86 24.31 3.01
C GLY A 371 -13.10 25.10 3.45
N HIS A 372 -14.20 24.42 3.63
CA HIS A 372 -15.51 24.99 3.98
C HIS A 372 -15.72 25.22 5.47
N ASN A 373 -14.79 24.82 6.35
CA ASN A 373 -14.92 24.92 7.80
C ASN A 373 -16.22 24.28 8.33
N HIS A 374 -16.63 23.17 7.70
CA HIS A 374 -17.94 22.51 7.96
C HIS A 374 -19.17 23.44 7.83
N ALA A 375 -19.02 24.67 7.33
CA ALA A 375 -20.13 25.60 7.11
C ALA A 375 -21.01 25.21 5.92
N MET A 376 -20.41 24.58 4.91
CA MET A 376 -21.10 23.99 3.78
C MET A 376 -20.68 22.52 3.67
N ARG A 377 -21.62 21.62 3.82
CA ARG A 377 -21.37 20.19 3.65
C ARG A 377 -21.29 19.80 2.19
N LEU A 378 -20.52 18.76 1.92
CA LEU A 378 -20.53 18.10 0.61
C LEU A 378 -21.94 17.53 0.36
N ARG A 379 -22.34 17.42 -0.90
CA ARG A 379 -23.63 16.86 -1.31
C ARG A 379 -23.43 15.45 -1.82
N GLY A 380 -24.38 14.57 -1.50
CA GLY A 380 -24.41 13.21 -2.05
C GLY A 380 -24.48 13.20 -3.56
N GLY A 381 -23.93 12.15 -4.18
CA GLY A 381 -23.89 12.03 -5.65
C GLY A 381 -23.53 10.63 -6.14
N ASN A 382 -23.52 10.47 -7.46
CA ASN A 382 -23.08 9.24 -8.11
C ASN A 382 -21.61 9.35 -8.51
N MET A 383 -20.80 8.38 -8.08
CA MET A 383 -19.37 8.35 -8.30
C MET A 383 -18.92 6.98 -8.77
N THR A 384 -17.74 6.90 -9.36
CA THR A 384 -17.10 5.63 -9.72
C THR A 384 -15.70 5.61 -9.10
N SER A 385 -15.36 4.54 -8.39
CA SER A 385 -14.02 4.33 -7.85
C SER A 385 -13.04 4.05 -8.98
N PRO A 386 -12.04 4.94 -9.23
CA PRO A 386 -11.07 4.72 -10.29
C PRO A 386 -9.95 3.76 -9.87
N ASP A 387 -9.59 3.78 -8.59
CA ASP A 387 -8.55 2.98 -7.95
C ASP A 387 -8.82 2.83 -6.45
N ILE A 388 -7.96 2.09 -5.74
CA ILE A 388 -8.10 1.81 -4.30
C ILE A 388 -8.14 3.10 -3.46
N ARG A 389 -7.22 4.03 -3.72
CA ARG A 389 -6.96 5.19 -2.86
C ARG A 389 -7.92 6.35 -3.11
N ALA A 390 -8.26 6.59 -4.36
CA ALA A 390 -9.35 7.50 -4.69
C ALA A 390 -10.70 6.94 -4.24
N GLY A 391 -10.91 5.62 -4.34
CA GLY A 391 -12.12 4.96 -3.87
C GLY A 391 -12.39 5.18 -2.39
N ILE A 392 -11.39 4.98 -1.51
CA ILE A 392 -11.56 5.23 -0.08
C ILE A 392 -11.74 6.72 0.23
N ALA A 393 -11.06 7.61 -0.49
CA ALA A 393 -11.23 9.06 -0.37
C ALA A 393 -12.67 9.48 -0.73
N LEU A 394 -13.23 8.94 -1.81
CA LEU A 394 -14.63 9.17 -2.18
C LEU A 394 -15.61 8.59 -1.15
N LEU A 395 -15.31 7.44 -0.54
CA LEU A 395 -16.11 6.89 0.55
C LEU A 395 -16.11 7.82 1.77
N ILE A 396 -14.97 8.36 2.17
CA ILE A 396 -14.85 9.35 3.25
C ILE A 396 -15.69 10.60 2.94
N ALA A 397 -15.59 11.12 1.73
CA ALA A 397 -16.40 12.25 1.28
C ALA A 397 -17.91 11.96 1.34
N ALA A 398 -18.33 10.79 0.85
CA ALA A 398 -19.73 10.34 0.85
C ALA A 398 -20.29 10.18 2.26
N MET A 399 -19.50 9.64 3.21
CA MET A 399 -19.92 9.48 4.61
C MET A 399 -20.15 10.82 5.30
N SER A 400 -19.44 11.88 4.91
CA SER A 400 -19.60 13.23 5.47
C SER A 400 -20.64 14.08 4.75
N ALA A 401 -21.09 13.67 3.57
CA ALA A 401 -21.99 14.43 2.72
C ALA A 401 -23.43 14.48 3.24
N GLU A 402 -24.20 15.46 2.80
CA GLU A 402 -25.66 15.49 3.00
C GLU A 402 -26.36 14.61 1.96
N GLY A 403 -27.29 13.79 2.42
CA GLY A 403 -28.09 12.91 1.58
C GLY A 403 -27.41 11.58 1.28
N SER A 404 -27.78 10.96 0.16
CA SER A 404 -27.29 9.64 -0.21
C SER A 404 -26.28 9.73 -1.38
N SER A 405 -25.25 8.92 -1.30
CA SER A 405 -24.26 8.76 -2.37
C SER A 405 -24.24 7.34 -2.88
N ARG A 406 -23.89 7.16 -4.16
CA ARG A 406 -23.61 5.85 -4.75
C ARG A 406 -22.19 5.83 -5.32
N ILE A 407 -21.41 4.83 -4.91
CA ILE A 407 -20.07 4.58 -5.45
C ILE A 407 -20.08 3.27 -6.21
N HIS A 408 -19.82 3.34 -7.52
CA HIS A 408 -19.68 2.19 -8.41
C HIS A 408 -18.25 1.66 -8.44
N ASN A 409 -18.06 0.43 -8.94
CA ASN A 409 -16.76 -0.20 -9.11
C ASN A 409 -16.00 -0.35 -7.78
N ILE A 410 -16.72 -0.75 -6.74
CA ILE A 410 -16.17 -0.89 -5.37
C ILE A 410 -15.20 -2.05 -5.24
N GLU A 411 -15.14 -2.93 -6.24
CA GLU A 411 -14.10 -3.96 -6.34
C GLU A 411 -12.69 -3.34 -6.27
N GLN A 412 -12.52 -2.07 -6.67
CA GLN A 412 -11.26 -1.35 -6.46
C GLN A 412 -10.98 -1.12 -4.97
N ILE A 413 -12.01 -0.83 -4.17
CA ILE A 413 -11.87 -0.67 -2.71
C ILE A 413 -11.55 -2.03 -2.06
N ASP A 414 -12.23 -3.11 -2.47
CA ASP A 414 -12.06 -4.47 -1.97
C ASP A 414 -10.64 -5.03 -2.22
N ARG A 415 -9.91 -4.47 -3.18
CA ARG A 415 -8.50 -4.81 -3.42
C ARG A 415 -7.58 -4.38 -2.27
N GLY A 416 -8.00 -3.42 -1.45
CA GLY A 416 -7.15 -2.82 -0.43
C GLY A 416 -7.77 -2.68 0.96
N TYR A 417 -9.08 -2.88 1.11
CA TYR A 417 -9.81 -2.71 2.38
C TYR A 417 -10.74 -3.90 2.63
N GLN A 418 -10.48 -4.60 3.72
CA GLN A 418 -11.23 -5.79 4.12
C GLN A 418 -12.59 -5.40 4.71
N ASP A 419 -13.69 -5.91 4.13
CA ASP A 419 -15.07 -5.77 4.65
C ASP A 419 -15.36 -4.35 5.19
N ILE A 420 -14.90 -3.33 4.46
CA ILE A 420 -14.86 -1.95 4.97
C ILE A 420 -16.25 -1.45 5.37
N GLU A 421 -17.28 -1.77 4.59
CA GLU A 421 -18.67 -1.38 4.87
C GLU A 421 -19.18 -2.03 6.17
N ARG A 422 -18.88 -3.30 6.38
CA ARG A 422 -19.30 -4.04 7.58
C ARG A 422 -18.63 -3.48 8.82
N ARG A 423 -17.32 -3.20 8.75
CA ARG A 423 -16.52 -2.68 9.86
C ARG A 423 -16.94 -1.26 10.23
N LEU A 424 -17.19 -0.41 9.23
CA LEU A 424 -17.66 0.96 9.44
C LEU A 424 -19.10 1.00 9.97
N ASN A 425 -19.99 0.14 9.46
CA ASN A 425 -21.37 0.03 9.95
C ASN A 425 -21.41 -0.40 11.44
N ALA A 426 -20.46 -1.22 11.89
CA ALA A 426 -20.36 -1.62 13.30
C ALA A 426 -20.05 -0.45 14.25
N ILE A 427 -19.50 0.66 13.74
CA ILE A 427 -19.18 1.88 14.52
C ILE A 427 -20.07 3.08 14.14
N GLY A 428 -21.18 2.87 13.41
CA GLY A 428 -22.24 3.87 13.20
C GLY A 428 -22.40 4.39 11.77
N ALA A 429 -21.59 3.93 10.79
CA ALA A 429 -21.83 4.26 9.38
C ALA A 429 -23.12 3.60 8.85
N ARG A 430 -23.60 4.07 7.71
CA ARG A 430 -24.73 3.48 6.98
C ARG A 430 -24.35 3.27 5.53
N ILE A 431 -23.77 2.11 5.25
CA ILE A 431 -23.27 1.69 3.94
C ILE A 431 -23.95 0.38 3.56
N THR A 432 -24.57 0.34 2.40
CA THR A 432 -25.19 -0.87 1.84
C THR A 432 -24.46 -1.28 0.58
N ARG A 433 -24.05 -2.54 0.50
CA ARG A 433 -23.48 -3.15 -0.71
C ARG A 433 -24.62 -3.68 -1.58
N ILE A 434 -24.65 -3.31 -2.88
CA ILE A 434 -25.64 -3.73 -3.87
C ILE A 434 -24.98 -4.21 -5.15
#